data_6cb3906f5e490ba7e0742d4ae7e4d9b1
#
_entry.id   6cb3906f5e490ba7e0742d4ae7e4d9b1
#
_cell.length_a   1.000
_cell.length_b   1.000
_cell.length_c   1.000
_cell.angle_alpha   90.00
_cell.angle_beta   90.00
_cell.angle_gamma   90.00
#
_symmetry.space_group_name_H-M   'P 1'
#
loop_
_entity.id
_entity.type
_entity.pdbx_description
1 polymer ?
#
loop_
_entity_poly.entity_id
_entity_poly.type
_entity_poly.pdbx_seq_one_letter_code
_entity_poly.pdbx_strand_id
1 'polypeptide(L)'
;CPITTHLPLKLVSKQITKKKIKEKIVIVNDFYRKYLRYKPRIAVTGLNPHCESVLKFNEDKKIISPVIKSLKNKINVKGPFPADTIFLKNNRKKFDVIIGMYHDQVLAPIKTIFEYDAINITIGLPFLRVTPDHGPNEKMIGKNISNPISLIRSLEFLDKR
;
A
#
# COMPACT_ATOMS: atom_id res chain seq x y z
N CYS A 1 0.25 0.67 -0.04
CA CYS A 1 0.94 -0.54 -0.50
C CYS A 1 -0.07 -1.69 -0.70
N PRO A 2 -0.33 -2.20 -1.91
CA PRO A 2 -1.24 -3.32 -2.12
C PRO A 2 -0.58 -4.68 -1.88
N ILE A 3 -1.35 -5.65 -1.35
CA ILE A 3 -0.95 -7.06 -1.23
C ILE A 3 -0.95 -7.72 -2.62
N THR A 4 -2.01 -7.46 -3.39
CA THR A 4 -2.17 -7.99 -4.75
C THR A 4 -2.25 -6.84 -5.76
N THR A 5 -1.61 -7.01 -6.93
CA THR A 5 -1.57 -6.07 -8.04
C THR A 5 -1.90 -6.78 -9.34
N HIS A 6 -2.47 -6.06 -10.32
CA HIS A 6 -2.70 -6.54 -11.69
C HIS A 6 -3.44 -7.88 -11.78
N LEU A 7 -4.35 -8.17 -10.85
CA LEU A 7 -5.19 -9.36 -10.85
C LEU A 7 -6.65 -9.01 -11.12
N PRO A 8 -7.39 -9.83 -11.87
CA PRO A 8 -8.84 -9.73 -11.92
C PRO A 8 -9.42 -9.80 -10.51
N LEU A 9 -10.39 -8.93 -10.20
CA LEU A 9 -10.94 -8.78 -8.84
C LEU A 9 -11.48 -10.11 -8.28
N LYS A 10 -12.08 -10.96 -9.12
CA LYS A 10 -12.57 -12.30 -8.76
C LYS A 10 -11.50 -13.24 -8.20
N LEU A 11 -10.22 -12.96 -8.46
CA LEU A 11 -9.10 -13.78 -8.00
C LEU A 11 -8.45 -13.23 -6.71
N VAL A 12 -8.77 -12.00 -6.32
CA VAL A 12 -8.13 -11.32 -5.18
C VAL A 12 -8.30 -12.14 -3.90
N SER A 13 -9.52 -12.51 -3.52
CA SER A 13 -9.77 -13.24 -2.27
C SER A 13 -8.97 -14.54 -2.18
N LYS A 14 -8.84 -15.27 -3.29
CA LYS A 14 -8.06 -16.51 -3.38
C LYS A 14 -6.55 -16.28 -3.17
N GLN A 15 -6.06 -15.08 -3.47
CA GLN A 15 -4.66 -14.71 -3.34
C GLN A 15 -4.32 -14.07 -1.99
N ILE A 16 -5.31 -13.70 -1.18
CA ILE A 16 -5.10 -13.19 0.18
C ILE A 16 -4.81 -14.36 1.11
N THR A 17 -3.54 -14.53 1.46
CA THR A 17 -3.07 -15.59 2.35
C THR A 17 -2.31 -15.02 3.54
N LYS A 18 -2.29 -15.76 4.67
CA LYS A 18 -1.52 -15.38 5.87
C LYS A 18 -0.05 -15.13 5.53
N LYS A 19 0.54 -15.96 4.67
CA LYS A 19 1.94 -15.86 4.23
C LYS A 19 2.19 -14.53 3.51
N LYS A 20 1.44 -14.22 2.46
CA LYS A 20 1.60 -12.99 1.68
C LYS A 20 1.43 -11.72 2.52
N ILE A 21 0.43 -11.69 3.40
CA ILE A 21 0.21 -10.53 4.29
C ILE A 21 1.40 -10.35 5.23
N LYS A 22 1.86 -11.44 5.86
CA LYS A 22 3.00 -11.41 6.78
C LYS A 22 4.27 -10.94 6.07
N GLU A 23 4.59 -11.51 4.92
CA GLU A 23 5.75 -11.13 4.10
C GLU A 23 5.72 -9.65 3.72
N LYS A 24 4.57 -9.15 3.26
CA LYS A 24 4.41 -7.75 2.88
C LYS A 24 4.61 -6.80 4.07
N ILE A 25 4.04 -7.12 5.23
CA ILE A 25 4.22 -6.29 6.45
C ILE A 25 5.70 -6.26 6.87
N VAL A 26 6.38 -7.40 6.83
CA VAL A 26 7.81 -7.49 7.18
C VAL A 26 8.66 -6.69 6.19
N ILE A 27 8.49 -6.90 4.89
CA ILE A 27 9.25 -6.18 3.84
C ILE A 27 9.04 -4.66 3.97
N VAL A 28 7.82 -4.19 4.21
CA VAL A 28 7.52 -2.77 4.42
C VAL A 28 8.24 -2.25 5.68
N ASN A 29 8.14 -2.96 6.81
CA ASN A 29 8.81 -2.57 8.04
C ASN A 29 10.34 -2.48 7.86
N ASP A 30 10.93 -3.46 7.19
CA ASP A 30 12.38 -3.53 6.96
C ASP A 30 12.86 -2.45 5.99
N PHE A 31 12.07 -2.12 4.95
CA PHE A 31 12.32 -1.00 4.07
C PHE A 31 12.41 0.32 4.86
N TYR A 32 11.42 0.61 5.71
CA TYR A 32 11.42 1.82 6.52
C TYR A 32 12.61 1.87 7.49
N ARG A 33 12.93 0.77 8.13
CA ARG A 33 14.08 0.70 9.05
C ARG A 33 15.41 0.86 8.33
N LYS A 34 15.57 0.25 7.16
CA LYS A 34 16.82 0.28 6.38
C LYS A 34 17.05 1.63 5.71
N TYR A 35 16.05 2.12 5.00
CA TYR A 35 16.18 3.29 4.14
C TYR A 35 15.69 4.59 4.77
N LEU A 36 14.68 4.55 5.65
CA LEU A 36 14.10 5.74 6.29
C LEU A 36 14.55 5.91 7.76
N ARG A 37 15.24 4.93 8.31
CA ARG A 37 15.86 4.95 9.65
C ARG A 37 14.88 5.07 10.82
N TYR A 38 13.60 4.70 10.65
CA TYR A 38 12.63 4.66 11.73
C TYR A 38 11.67 3.47 11.61
N LYS A 39 10.93 3.18 12.69
CA LYS A 39 9.91 2.11 12.75
C LYS A 39 8.58 2.67 12.29
N PRO A 40 7.99 2.20 11.18
CA PRO A 40 6.74 2.73 10.66
C PRO A 40 5.53 2.32 11.51
N ARG A 41 4.52 3.18 11.55
CA ARG A 41 3.16 2.87 12.01
C ARG A 41 2.39 2.32 10.82
N ILE A 42 2.10 1.02 10.82
CA ILE A 42 1.48 0.33 9.69
C ILE A 42 -0.01 0.10 9.98
N ALA A 43 -0.87 0.57 9.08
CA ALA A 43 -2.27 0.17 9.04
C ALA A 43 -2.47 -0.93 7.99
N VAL A 44 -3.31 -1.92 8.30
CA VAL A 44 -3.74 -2.94 7.34
C VAL A 44 -5.25 -2.82 7.16
N THR A 45 -5.72 -2.73 5.92
CA THR A 45 -7.16 -2.70 5.64
C THR A 45 -7.77 -4.09 5.70
N GLY A 46 -9.06 -4.16 5.90
CA GLY A 46 -9.82 -5.37 5.60
C GLY A 46 -9.99 -5.61 4.11
N LEU A 47 -10.43 -6.80 3.75
CA LEU A 47 -10.83 -7.13 2.38
C LEU A 47 -12.31 -6.77 2.15
N ASN A 48 -13.16 -7.07 3.15
CA ASN A 48 -14.60 -6.90 3.05
C ASN A 48 -15.05 -5.54 3.61
N PRO A 49 -16.23 -5.02 3.19
CA PRO A 49 -16.80 -3.80 3.75
C PRO A 49 -16.86 -3.87 5.28
N HIS A 50 -16.43 -2.78 5.95
CA HIS A 50 -16.37 -2.66 7.41
C HIS A 50 -15.58 -3.76 8.12
N CYS A 51 -14.73 -4.52 7.41
CA CYS A 51 -13.97 -5.70 7.88
C CYS A 51 -14.91 -6.84 8.34
N GLU A 52 -16.11 -6.89 7.80
CA GLU A 52 -17.16 -7.84 8.16
C GLU A 52 -17.69 -8.59 6.93
N SER A 53 -18.39 -9.68 7.17
CA SER A 53 -19.13 -10.43 6.16
C SER A 53 -20.30 -11.12 6.83
N VAL A 54 -21.43 -11.16 6.15
CA VAL A 54 -22.61 -11.93 6.56
C VAL A 54 -22.39 -13.44 6.42
N LEU A 55 -21.36 -13.84 5.65
CA LEU A 55 -21.02 -15.21 5.45
C LEU A 55 -20.24 -15.80 6.64
N LYS A 56 -20.41 -17.10 6.88
CA LYS A 56 -19.69 -17.84 7.93
C LYS A 56 -18.17 -17.77 7.78
N PHE A 57 -17.66 -17.78 6.55
CA PHE A 57 -16.26 -17.51 6.24
C PHE A 57 -16.06 -16.02 5.96
N ASN A 58 -15.00 -15.47 6.54
CA ASN A 58 -14.66 -14.07 6.44
C ASN A 58 -13.13 -13.96 6.49
N GLU A 59 -12.50 -13.45 5.41
CA GLU A 59 -11.05 -13.32 5.29
C GLU A 59 -10.48 -12.40 6.38
N ASP A 60 -11.22 -11.37 6.77
CA ASP A 60 -10.79 -10.42 7.80
C ASP A 60 -10.59 -11.10 9.15
N LYS A 61 -11.52 -11.97 9.56
CA LYS A 61 -11.45 -12.71 10.82
C LYS A 61 -10.53 -13.94 10.74
N LYS A 62 -10.52 -14.65 9.60
CA LYS A 62 -9.82 -15.96 9.47
C LYS A 62 -8.38 -15.83 8.95
N ILE A 63 -8.06 -14.79 8.23
CA ILE A 63 -6.76 -14.60 7.59
C ILE A 63 -6.06 -13.34 8.09
N ILE A 64 -6.67 -12.15 7.96
CA ILE A 64 -6.01 -10.86 8.18
C ILE A 64 -5.75 -10.62 9.67
N SER A 65 -6.78 -10.68 10.51
CA SER A 65 -6.66 -10.43 11.96
C SER A 65 -5.64 -11.35 12.66
N PRO A 66 -5.58 -12.66 12.38
CA PRO A 66 -4.59 -13.54 12.99
C PRO A 66 -3.15 -13.15 12.65
N VAL A 67 -2.87 -12.70 11.41
CA VAL A 67 -1.52 -12.25 11.02
C VAL A 67 -1.15 -10.99 11.79
N ILE A 68 -2.03 -10.00 11.84
CA ILE A 68 -1.77 -8.76 12.58
C ILE A 68 -1.49 -9.07 14.05
N LYS A 69 -2.32 -9.92 14.68
CA LYS A 69 -2.13 -10.35 16.07
C LYS A 69 -0.76 -11.03 16.29
N SER A 70 -0.30 -11.83 15.34
CA SER A 70 0.99 -12.53 15.44
C SER A 70 2.21 -11.60 15.35
N LEU A 71 2.05 -10.43 14.76
CA LEU A 71 3.14 -9.47 14.49
C LEU A 71 3.16 -8.27 15.44
N LYS A 72 2.05 -7.92 16.10
CA LYS A 72 1.88 -6.68 16.88
C LYS A 72 2.93 -6.44 17.97
N ASN A 73 3.54 -7.49 18.51
CA ASN A 73 4.58 -7.37 19.55
C ASN A 73 5.98 -7.08 18.95
N LYS A 74 6.18 -7.28 17.64
CA LYS A 74 7.46 -7.10 16.93
C LYS A 74 7.44 -5.91 15.99
N ILE A 75 6.30 -5.62 15.39
CA ILE A 75 6.09 -4.58 14.37
C ILE A 75 4.90 -3.71 14.83
N ASN A 76 5.03 -2.40 14.67
CA ASN A 76 3.93 -1.48 14.97
C ASN A 76 2.86 -1.54 13.86
N VAL A 77 2.04 -2.58 13.90
CA VAL A 77 0.98 -2.88 12.94
C VAL A 77 -0.37 -2.95 13.62
N LYS A 78 -1.38 -2.32 13.01
CA LYS A 78 -2.77 -2.29 13.49
C LYS A 78 -3.74 -2.58 12.36
N GLY A 79 -4.93 -3.08 12.70
CA GLY A 79 -6.02 -3.41 11.78
C GLY A 79 -6.73 -4.72 12.16
N PRO A 80 -7.58 -5.26 11.27
CA PRO A 80 -7.95 -4.62 10.00
C PRO A 80 -8.80 -3.36 10.21
N PHE A 81 -8.63 -2.39 9.32
CA PHE A 81 -9.42 -1.15 9.27
C PHE A 81 -10.34 -1.15 8.05
N PRO A 82 -11.54 -0.60 8.14
CA PRO A 82 -12.40 -0.38 6.97
C PRO A 82 -11.70 0.51 5.93
N ALA A 83 -11.73 0.06 4.67
CA ALA A 83 -11.04 0.76 3.59
C ALA A 83 -11.65 2.12 3.24
N ASP A 84 -12.96 2.26 3.43
CA ASP A 84 -13.72 3.50 3.19
C ASP A 84 -13.34 4.66 4.14
N THR A 85 -12.89 4.34 5.36
CA THR A 85 -12.63 5.34 6.40
C THR A 85 -11.15 5.55 6.73
N ILE A 86 -10.28 4.59 6.42
CA ILE A 86 -8.84 4.70 6.78
C ILE A 86 -8.15 5.86 6.05
N PHE A 87 -8.60 6.22 4.85
CA PHE A 87 -8.03 7.30 4.05
C PHE A 87 -8.53 8.70 4.43
N LEU A 88 -9.52 8.82 5.31
CA LEU A 88 -9.93 10.11 5.87
C LEU A 88 -8.73 10.80 6.52
N LYS A 89 -8.61 12.12 6.35
CA LYS A 89 -7.44 12.93 6.78
C LYS A 89 -6.99 12.63 8.21
N ASN A 90 -7.93 12.57 9.15
CA ASN A 90 -7.63 12.33 10.58
C ASN A 90 -7.24 10.89 10.89
N ASN A 91 -7.61 9.92 10.05
CA ASN A 91 -7.26 8.53 10.23
C ASN A 91 -5.90 8.23 9.57
N ARG A 92 -5.70 8.61 8.30
CA ARG A 92 -4.46 8.32 7.59
C ARG A 92 -3.23 8.98 8.23
N LYS A 93 -3.35 10.16 8.85
CA LYS A 93 -2.25 10.84 9.57
C LYS A 93 -1.69 10.04 10.76
N LYS A 94 -2.43 9.07 11.27
CA LYS A 94 -1.99 8.22 12.38
C LYS A 94 -1.00 7.15 11.94
N PHE A 95 -0.83 6.95 10.63
CA PHE A 95 -0.02 5.89 10.04
C PHE A 95 0.95 6.43 9.00
N ASP A 96 2.07 5.75 8.87
CA ASP A 96 3.09 6.04 7.87
C ASP A 96 2.88 5.19 6.60
N VAL A 97 2.24 4.02 6.77
CA VAL A 97 1.90 3.11 5.67
C VAL A 97 0.50 2.54 5.85
N ILE A 98 -0.25 2.49 4.76
CA ILE A 98 -1.52 1.76 4.66
C ILE A 98 -1.32 0.61 3.69
N ILE A 99 -1.50 -0.63 4.17
CA ILE A 99 -1.44 -1.86 3.38
C ILE A 99 -2.87 -2.30 3.06
N GLY A 100 -3.22 -2.31 1.78
CA GLY A 100 -4.53 -2.80 1.32
C GLY A 100 -4.45 -4.16 0.64
N MET A 101 -5.58 -4.80 0.48
CA MET A 101 -5.65 -6.16 -0.03
C MET A 101 -5.51 -6.23 -1.55
N TYR A 102 -5.91 -5.18 -2.27
CA TYR A 102 -5.81 -5.14 -3.73
C TYR A 102 -5.51 -3.72 -4.23
N HIS A 103 -5.13 -3.65 -5.51
CA HIS A 103 -4.63 -2.46 -6.17
C HIS A 103 -5.52 -1.23 -5.96
N ASP A 104 -6.78 -1.27 -6.42
CA ASP A 104 -7.64 -0.09 -6.42
C ASP A 104 -8.12 0.30 -5.01
N GLN A 105 -8.11 -0.64 -4.05
CA GLN A 105 -8.44 -0.34 -2.66
C GLN A 105 -7.52 0.75 -2.05
N VAL A 106 -6.27 0.81 -2.51
CA VAL A 106 -5.29 1.80 -2.02
C VAL A 106 -4.93 2.84 -3.06
N LEU A 107 -4.89 2.50 -4.34
CA LEU A 107 -4.45 3.46 -5.35
C LEU A 107 -5.55 4.43 -5.77
N ALA A 108 -6.82 4.01 -5.81
CA ALA A 108 -7.91 4.93 -6.10
C ALA A 108 -7.96 6.10 -5.10
N PRO A 109 -8.01 5.87 -3.77
CA PRO A 109 -8.00 6.98 -2.81
C PRO A 109 -6.70 7.79 -2.85
N ILE A 110 -5.53 7.17 -3.08
CA ILE A 110 -4.26 7.90 -3.16
C ILE A 110 -4.24 8.81 -4.39
N LYS A 111 -4.64 8.32 -5.55
CA LYS A 111 -4.72 9.13 -6.78
C LYS A 111 -5.72 10.28 -6.66
N THR A 112 -6.86 10.04 -6.01
CA THR A 112 -7.85 11.09 -5.75
C THR A 112 -7.32 12.20 -4.83
N ILE A 113 -6.49 11.83 -3.82
CA ILE A 113 -5.98 12.78 -2.83
C ILE A 113 -4.73 13.54 -3.32
N PHE A 114 -3.83 12.85 -4.03
CA PHE A 114 -2.49 13.35 -4.35
C PHE A 114 -2.25 13.54 -5.85
N GLU A 115 -3.15 13.08 -6.72
CA GLU A 115 -3.06 13.21 -8.18
C GLU A 115 -1.69 12.76 -8.71
N TYR A 116 -0.91 13.70 -9.25
CA TYR A 116 0.45 13.47 -9.76
C TYR A 116 1.55 13.60 -8.69
N ASP A 117 1.22 14.05 -7.47
CA ASP A 117 2.17 14.15 -6.36
C ASP A 117 2.35 12.81 -5.66
N ALA A 118 2.75 11.81 -6.43
CA ALA A 118 2.95 10.44 -5.98
C ALA A 118 4.12 9.80 -6.73
N ILE A 119 4.80 8.85 -6.07
CA ILE A 119 5.90 8.07 -6.65
C ILE A 119 5.67 6.58 -6.42
N ASN A 120 6.27 5.75 -7.26
CA ASN A 120 6.25 4.30 -7.10
C ASN A 120 7.60 3.81 -6.60
N ILE A 121 7.61 3.18 -5.43
CA ILE A 121 8.80 2.58 -4.84
C ILE A 121 8.63 1.05 -4.84
N THR A 122 9.49 0.35 -5.57
CA THR A 122 9.52 -1.12 -5.56
C THR A 122 10.39 -1.59 -4.42
N ILE A 123 9.78 -2.22 -3.43
CA ILE A 123 10.46 -2.75 -2.23
C ILE A 123 10.66 -4.26 -2.32
N GLY A 124 11.68 -4.77 -1.60
CA GLY A 124 12.04 -6.20 -1.62
C GLY A 124 13.11 -6.56 -2.65
N LEU A 125 13.63 -5.59 -3.40
CA LEU A 125 14.78 -5.75 -4.27
C LEU A 125 16.10 -5.52 -3.49
N PRO A 126 17.25 -6.03 -3.94
CA PRO A 126 18.55 -5.77 -3.33
C PRO A 126 19.01 -4.30 -3.49
N PHE A 127 18.37 -3.56 -4.35
CA PHE A 127 18.60 -2.13 -4.62
C PHE A 127 17.31 -1.33 -4.50
N LEU A 128 17.45 -0.01 -4.35
CA LEU A 128 16.31 0.91 -4.32
C LEU A 128 15.86 1.21 -5.76
N ARG A 129 14.58 0.92 -6.07
CA ARG A 129 13.96 1.25 -7.34
C ARG A 129 12.80 2.22 -7.13
N VAL A 130 12.94 3.41 -7.68
CA VAL A 130 11.93 4.47 -7.63
C VAL A 130 11.57 4.86 -9.07
N THR A 131 10.30 5.06 -9.33
CA THR A 131 9.79 5.52 -10.64
C THR A 131 8.65 6.51 -10.43
N PRO A 132 8.35 7.35 -11.42
CA PRO A 132 7.08 8.07 -11.45
C PRO A 132 5.89 7.10 -11.30
N ASP A 133 4.81 7.58 -10.70
CA ASP A 133 3.59 6.80 -10.46
C ASP A 133 2.56 6.95 -11.59
N HIS A 134 3.05 6.95 -12.83
CA HIS A 134 2.24 6.94 -14.06
C HIS A 134 2.88 6.02 -15.11
N GLY A 135 2.05 5.46 -15.99
CA GLY A 135 2.51 4.68 -17.13
C GLY A 135 3.05 5.55 -18.27
N PRO A 136 3.63 4.94 -19.32
CA PRO A 136 3.98 5.64 -20.54
C PRO A 136 2.70 6.23 -21.15
N ASN A 137 2.74 7.50 -21.50
CA ASN A 137 1.63 8.19 -22.15
C ASN A 137 2.00 8.54 -23.59
N GLU A 138 1.92 7.55 -24.48
CA GLU A 138 2.27 7.70 -25.89
C GLU A 138 1.50 8.84 -26.57
N LYS A 139 0.25 9.11 -26.12
CA LYS A 139 -0.57 10.19 -26.67
C LYS A 139 -0.04 11.61 -26.37
N MET A 140 0.90 11.73 -25.43
CA MET A 140 1.53 13.02 -25.06
C MET A 140 2.89 13.23 -25.72
N ILE A 141 3.43 12.23 -26.42
CA ILE A 141 4.71 12.35 -27.11
C ILE A 141 4.69 13.52 -28.09
N GLY A 142 5.67 14.40 -28.00
CA GLY A 142 5.82 15.58 -28.86
C GLY A 142 4.85 16.74 -28.60
N LYS A 143 3.92 16.61 -27.64
CA LYS A 143 2.91 17.67 -27.36
C LYS A 143 3.31 18.64 -26.23
N ASN A 144 4.37 18.34 -25.50
CA ASN A 144 4.87 19.16 -24.38
C ASN A 144 3.81 19.45 -23.30
N ILE A 145 2.91 18.49 -23.02
CA ILE A 145 1.81 18.59 -22.04
C ILE A 145 1.93 17.61 -20.88
N SER A 146 3.02 16.86 -20.80
CA SER A 146 3.24 15.90 -19.71
C SER A 146 3.46 16.61 -18.38
N ASN A 147 2.85 16.08 -17.31
CA ASN A 147 3.07 16.60 -15.97
C ASN A 147 4.35 15.99 -15.37
N PRO A 148 5.40 16.78 -15.06
CA PRO A 148 6.66 16.24 -14.56
C PRO A 148 6.71 16.02 -13.05
N ILE A 149 5.66 16.39 -12.29
CA ILE A 149 5.69 16.39 -10.81
C ILE A 149 6.13 15.04 -10.26
N SER A 150 5.57 13.94 -10.73
CA SER A 150 5.90 12.61 -10.23
C SER A 150 7.37 12.23 -10.47
N LEU A 151 7.96 12.63 -11.60
CA LEU A 151 9.39 12.46 -11.88
C LEU A 151 10.26 13.32 -10.94
N ILE A 152 9.90 14.57 -10.76
CA ILE A 152 10.60 15.48 -9.84
C ILE A 152 10.58 14.89 -8.42
N ARG A 153 9.42 14.45 -7.93
CA ARG A 153 9.31 13.80 -6.61
C ARG A 153 10.13 12.53 -6.49
N SER A 154 10.25 11.76 -7.58
CA SER A 154 11.11 10.56 -7.60
C SER A 154 12.59 10.93 -7.41
N LEU A 155 13.07 11.98 -8.08
CA LEU A 155 14.43 12.47 -7.97
C LEU A 155 14.70 13.09 -6.58
N GLU A 156 13.79 13.92 -6.07
CA GLU A 156 13.88 14.48 -4.72
C GLU A 156 13.93 13.40 -3.64
N PHE A 157 13.18 12.31 -3.82
CA PHE A 157 13.22 11.18 -2.90
C PHE A 157 14.56 10.48 -2.89
N LEU A 158 15.21 10.34 -4.05
CA LEU A 158 16.53 9.71 -4.18
C LEU A 158 17.65 10.61 -3.63
N ASP A 159 17.57 11.93 -3.87
CA ASP A 159 18.57 12.92 -3.43
C ASP A 159 18.67 13.03 -1.90
N LYS A 160 17.58 12.81 -1.18
CA LYS A 160 17.53 12.83 0.29
C LYS A 160 18.07 11.56 0.96
N ARG A 161 18.70 10.63 0.24
CA ARG A 161 19.15 9.32 0.72
C ARG A 161 20.64 9.15 0.57
#